data_997aaa3c941d5152a164a6e6dd268528
#
_entry.id   997aaa3c941d5152a164a6e6dd268528
#
_cell.length_a   1.000
_cell.length_b   1.000
_cell.length_c   1.000
_cell.angle_alpha   90.00
_cell.angle_beta   90.00
_cell.angle_gamma   90.00
#
_symmetry.space_group_name_H-M   'P 1'
#
loop_
_entity.id
_entity.type
_entity.pdbx_description
1 polymer ?
#
loop_
_entity_poly.entity_id
_entity_poly.type
_entity_poly.pdbx_seq_one_letter_code
_entity_poly.pdbx_strand_id
1 'polypeptide(L)'
;DSGNVKKNINEIPVLGKIAAGTPIEAIQNEVSKISLPVEFNNNGELFGLKISGDSMIDAGINDGDTVIVKKTNTANNGQIVVALIDDHEAMLKRIRKKGKVVALESANKRYETKIFGPDRVKVQGVLVSLYRNFQ
;
A
#
# COMPACT_ATOMS: atom_id res chain seq x y z
N ASP A 1 17.29 23.22 -20.21
CA ASP A 1 18.28 22.93 -19.23
C ASP A 1 18.31 21.44 -18.91
N SER A 2 19.43 20.81 -19.23
CA SER A 2 19.57 19.35 -19.08
C SER A 2 19.44 18.89 -17.62
N GLY A 3 19.76 19.74 -16.67
CA GLY A 3 19.62 19.42 -15.25
C GLY A 3 18.18 19.16 -14.82
N ASN A 4 17.23 19.74 -15.51
CA ASN A 4 15.81 19.59 -15.16
C ASN A 4 15.27 18.22 -15.54
N VAL A 5 15.84 17.58 -16.55
CA VAL A 5 15.37 16.27 -17.00
C VAL A 5 15.56 15.23 -15.89
N LYS A 6 16.70 15.28 -15.21
CA LYS A 6 16.99 14.32 -14.14
C LYS A 6 16.08 14.48 -12.95
N LYS A 7 15.55 15.69 -12.74
CA LYS A 7 14.66 15.97 -11.61
C LYS A 7 13.24 15.45 -11.84
N ASN A 8 12.95 14.97 -13.05
CA ASN A 8 11.63 14.45 -13.36
C ASN A 8 11.47 12.98 -13.03
N ILE A 9 12.45 12.39 -12.34
CA ILE A 9 12.40 10.98 -11.98
C ILE A 9 12.69 10.85 -10.49
N ASN A 10 11.82 10.15 -9.80
CA ASN A 10 12.00 9.78 -8.39
C ASN A 10 12.33 8.31 -8.29
N GLU A 11 13.28 8.00 -7.44
CA GLU A 11 13.54 6.62 -7.06
C GLU A 11 12.75 6.29 -5.80
N ILE A 12 11.92 5.26 -5.90
CA ILE A 12 11.03 4.88 -4.81
C ILE A 12 11.48 3.52 -4.29
N PRO A 13 11.76 3.39 -2.99
CA PRO A 13 12.18 2.11 -2.44
C PRO A 13 11.02 1.13 -2.41
N VAL A 14 11.26 -0.10 -2.83
CA VAL A 14 10.32 -1.20 -2.73
C VAL A 14 10.74 -2.02 -1.52
N LEU A 15 9.81 -2.18 -0.57
CA LEU A 15 10.14 -2.75 0.73
C LEU A 15 9.90 -4.26 0.83
N GLY A 16 9.27 -4.86 -0.19
CA GLY A 16 9.03 -6.28 -0.18
C GLY A 16 7.69 -6.64 -0.79
N LYS A 17 7.22 -7.84 -0.48
CA LYS A 17 5.93 -8.34 -0.96
C LYS A 17 4.91 -8.29 0.16
N ILE A 18 3.68 -7.93 -0.20
CA ILE A 18 2.57 -7.94 0.73
C ILE A 18 1.47 -8.86 0.19
N ALA A 19 0.99 -9.74 1.07
CA ALA A 19 -0.10 -10.66 0.77
C ALA A 19 -1.28 -10.33 1.69
N ALA A 20 -2.19 -11.26 1.85
CA ALA A 20 -3.35 -11.07 2.74
C ALA A 20 -2.95 -11.34 4.20
N GLY A 21 -1.98 -10.62 4.68
CA GLY A 21 -1.42 -10.76 6.01
C GLY A 21 0.04 -11.11 5.94
N THR A 22 0.89 -10.11 6.13
CA THR A 22 2.34 -10.26 6.00
C THR A 22 3.00 -9.75 7.27
N PRO A 23 3.94 -10.51 7.86
CA PRO A 23 4.66 -10.00 9.02
C PRO A 23 5.33 -8.67 8.69
N ILE A 24 5.22 -7.69 9.59
CA ILE A 24 5.75 -6.35 9.33
C ILE A 24 7.25 -6.39 9.03
N GLU A 25 7.98 -7.33 9.62
CA GLU A 25 9.42 -7.45 9.38
C GLU A 25 9.76 -7.73 7.92
N ALA A 26 8.84 -8.32 7.17
CA ALA A 26 9.06 -8.66 5.77
C ALA A 26 8.99 -7.44 4.84
N ILE A 27 8.52 -6.29 5.34
CA ILE A 27 8.36 -5.08 4.52
C ILE A 27 8.98 -3.85 5.19
N GLN A 28 10.02 -4.04 5.97
CA GLN A 28 10.69 -2.93 6.66
C GLN A 28 11.94 -2.43 5.95
N ASN A 29 12.54 -3.27 5.13
CA ASN A 29 13.82 -2.94 4.50
C ASN A 29 13.69 -2.90 2.98
N GLU A 30 14.39 -1.97 2.37
CA GLU A 30 14.40 -1.85 0.92
C GLU A 30 15.01 -3.09 0.28
N VAL A 31 14.29 -3.68 -0.68
CA VAL A 31 14.77 -4.84 -1.46
C VAL A 31 15.09 -4.46 -2.90
N SER A 32 14.48 -3.40 -3.41
CA SER A 32 14.74 -2.89 -4.75
C SER A 32 14.25 -1.45 -4.84
N LYS A 33 14.39 -0.84 -6.01
CA LYS A 33 13.91 0.51 -6.27
C LYS A 33 13.15 0.52 -7.57
N ILE A 34 12.23 1.46 -7.69
CA ILE A 34 11.51 1.71 -8.92
C ILE A 34 11.64 3.20 -9.24
N SER A 35 11.88 3.52 -10.50
CA SER A 35 12.02 4.91 -10.95
C SER A 35 10.72 5.36 -11.60
N LEU A 36 10.14 6.41 -11.07
CA LEU A 36 8.88 6.96 -11.57
C LEU A 36 9.01 8.46 -11.85
N PRO A 37 8.15 9.00 -12.73
CA PRO A 37 8.14 10.44 -12.96
C PRO A 37 7.86 11.23 -11.70
N VAL A 38 8.41 12.43 -11.62
CA VAL A 38 8.32 13.30 -10.44
C VAL A 38 6.89 13.70 -10.13
N GLU A 39 6.00 13.67 -11.09
CA GLU A 39 4.59 14.02 -10.86
C GLU A 39 3.89 13.07 -9.89
N PHE A 40 4.49 11.94 -9.60
CA PHE A 40 3.98 11.06 -8.55
C PHE A 40 4.38 11.51 -7.15
N ASN A 41 5.24 12.51 -7.05
CA ASN A 41 5.70 12.99 -5.76
C ASN A 41 4.74 14.03 -5.22
N ASN A 42 3.99 13.68 -4.20
CA ASN A 42 2.96 14.52 -3.61
C ASN A 42 3.29 14.84 -2.17
N ASN A 43 4.30 15.63 -1.94
CA ASN A 43 4.56 16.12 -0.58
C ASN A 43 4.55 15.01 0.46
N GLY A 44 5.42 14.06 0.31
CA GLY A 44 5.48 12.99 1.27
C GLY A 44 6.38 11.88 0.81
N GLU A 45 6.69 11.04 1.73
CA GLU A 45 7.54 9.89 1.47
C GLU A 45 6.73 8.80 0.79
N LEU A 46 7.28 8.25 -0.28
CA LEU A 46 6.64 7.17 -1.03
C LEU A 46 7.44 5.89 -0.85
N PHE A 47 6.73 4.78 -0.84
CA PHE A 47 7.37 3.47 -0.89
C PHE A 47 6.53 2.52 -1.72
N GLY A 48 7.15 1.46 -2.21
CA GLY A 48 6.48 0.46 -3.03
C GLY A 48 6.40 -0.87 -2.33
N LEU A 49 5.37 -1.63 -2.68
CA LEU A 49 5.20 -3.01 -2.23
C LEU A 49 4.73 -3.84 -3.41
N LYS A 50 5.30 -5.02 -3.55
CA LYS A 50 4.83 -5.97 -4.56
C LYS A 50 3.65 -6.75 -4.03
N ILE A 51 2.66 -6.94 -4.87
CA ILE A 51 1.43 -7.64 -4.49
C ILE A 51 1.60 -9.13 -4.72
N SER A 52 1.25 -9.91 -3.71
CA SER A 52 1.19 -11.36 -3.79
C SER A 52 -0.25 -11.78 -3.49
N GLY A 53 -0.88 -12.49 -4.43
CA GLY A 53 -2.24 -12.97 -4.26
C GLY A 53 -3.26 -12.07 -4.93
N ASP A 54 -4.54 -12.35 -4.65
CA ASP A 54 -5.66 -11.77 -5.38
C ASP A 54 -6.68 -11.06 -4.48
N SER A 55 -6.32 -10.71 -3.25
CA SER A 55 -7.28 -10.15 -2.30
C SER A 55 -7.85 -8.79 -2.74
N MET A 56 -7.19 -8.10 -3.68
CA MET A 56 -7.61 -6.79 -4.15
C MET A 56 -7.89 -6.76 -5.65
N ILE A 57 -8.21 -7.91 -6.24
CA ILE A 57 -8.35 -8.03 -7.69
C ILE A 57 -9.49 -7.19 -8.26
N ASP A 58 -10.58 -7.04 -7.50
CA ASP A 58 -11.73 -6.26 -7.97
C ASP A 58 -11.46 -4.75 -7.95
N ALA A 59 -10.37 -4.33 -7.33
CA ALA A 59 -9.90 -2.94 -7.39
C ALA A 59 -8.86 -2.75 -8.49
N GLY A 60 -8.64 -3.78 -9.32
CA GLY A 60 -7.65 -3.71 -10.39
C GLY A 60 -6.22 -3.96 -9.95
N ILE A 61 -6.03 -4.48 -8.76
CA ILE A 61 -4.69 -4.76 -8.21
C ILE A 61 -4.45 -6.25 -8.31
N ASN A 62 -3.51 -6.64 -9.16
CA ASN A 62 -3.25 -8.05 -9.48
C ASN A 62 -1.95 -8.54 -8.85
N ASP A 63 -1.85 -9.85 -8.72
CA ASP A 63 -0.62 -10.49 -8.30
C ASP A 63 0.54 -10.02 -9.20
N GLY A 64 1.65 -9.68 -8.59
CA GLY A 64 2.83 -9.18 -9.32
C GLY A 64 2.88 -7.68 -9.53
N ASP A 65 1.77 -6.97 -9.30
CA ASP A 65 1.76 -5.51 -9.40
C ASP A 65 2.63 -4.90 -8.30
N THR A 66 3.11 -3.68 -8.55
CA THR A 66 3.76 -2.89 -7.52
C THR A 66 2.86 -1.72 -7.18
N VAL A 67 2.44 -1.63 -5.93
CA VAL A 67 1.65 -0.50 -5.46
C VAL A 67 2.57 0.55 -4.89
N ILE A 68 2.26 1.82 -5.16
CA ILE A 68 2.98 2.96 -4.62
C ILE A 68 2.14 3.56 -3.51
N VAL A 69 2.74 3.69 -2.36
CA VAL A 69 2.06 4.06 -1.13
C VAL A 69 2.68 5.33 -0.57
N LYS A 70 1.84 6.29 -0.22
CA LYS A 70 2.28 7.49 0.47
C LYS A 70 2.26 7.22 1.97
N LYS A 71 3.40 7.40 2.61
CA LYS A 71 3.52 7.17 4.05
C LYS A 71 2.70 8.19 4.82
N THR A 72 1.75 7.71 5.61
CA THR A 72 0.88 8.54 6.45
C THR A 72 0.24 7.64 7.49
N ASN A 73 -0.18 8.23 8.61
CA ASN A 73 -0.88 7.48 9.64
C ASN A 73 -2.37 7.78 9.68
N THR A 74 -2.89 8.51 8.70
CA THR A 74 -4.32 8.83 8.62
C THR A 74 -4.87 8.43 7.26
N ALA A 75 -6.16 8.13 7.24
CA ALA A 75 -6.84 7.76 6.00
C ALA A 75 -8.32 8.09 6.10
N ASN A 76 -8.93 8.34 4.94
CA ASN A 76 -10.36 8.56 4.83
C ASN A 76 -11.07 7.24 4.51
N ASN A 77 -12.35 7.17 4.87
CA ASN A 77 -13.16 6.00 4.55
C ASN A 77 -13.14 5.72 3.06
N GLY A 78 -12.96 4.45 2.71
CA GLY A 78 -12.95 4.01 1.33
C GLY A 78 -11.59 4.00 0.66
N GLN A 79 -10.57 4.56 1.30
CA GLN A 79 -9.22 4.51 0.73
C GLN A 79 -8.60 3.13 0.93
N ILE A 80 -7.71 2.77 0.01
CA ILE A 80 -6.94 1.55 0.13
C ILE A 80 -5.65 1.89 0.87
N VAL A 81 -5.39 1.17 1.94
CA VAL A 81 -4.29 1.48 2.85
C VAL A 81 -3.45 0.25 3.14
N VAL A 82 -2.22 0.49 3.57
CA VAL A 82 -1.43 -0.52 4.26
C VAL A 82 -1.73 -0.37 5.73
N ALA A 83 -2.35 -1.38 6.31
CA ALA A 83 -2.76 -1.40 7.72
C ALA A 83 -1.89 -2.37 8.49
N LEU A 84 -1.46 -1.95 9.67
CA LEU A 84 -0.69 -2.78 10.60
C LEU A 84 -1.62 -3.17 11.74
N ILE A 85 -1.76 -4.47 11.96
CA ILE A 85 -2.66 -5.04 12.95
C ILE A 85 -1.84 -5.55 14.11
N ASP A 86 -2.18 -5.09 15.32
CA ASP A 86 -1.55 -5.53 16.57
C ASP A 86 -0.02 -5.42 16.54
N ASP A 87 0.49 -4.46 15.78
CA ASP A 87 1.92 -4.22 15.59
C ASP A 87 2.69 -5.40 14.97
N HIS A 88 1.99 -6.37 14.39
CA HIS A 88 2.62 -7.57 13.86
C HIS A 88 2.39 -7.80 12.38
N GLU A 89 1.17 -7.62 11.92
CA GLU A 89 0.77 -8.08 10.60
C GLU A 89 0.32 -6.92 9.73
N ALA A 90 0.91 -6.79 8.55
CA ALA A 90 0.55 -5.76 7.58
C ALA A 90 -0.32 -6.35 6.49
N MET A 91 -1.30 -5.57 6.03
CA MET A 91 -2.16 -5.98 4.93
C MET A 91 -2.60 -4.78 4.12
N LEU A 92 -2.86 -4.99 2.84
CA LEU A 92 -3.39 -3.96 1.94
C LEU A 92 -4.89 -4.18 1.82
N LYS A 93 -5.68 -3.25 2.30
CA LYS A 93 -7.14 -3.38 2.36
C LYS A 93 -7.79 -2.01 2.19
N ARG A 94 -9.09 -2.03 1.88
CA ARG A 94 -9.90 -0.82 1.90
C ARG A 94 -10.39 -0.58 3.31
N ILE A 95 -10.14 0.59 3.86
CA ILE A 95 -10.48 0.90 5.23
C ILE A 95 -11.84 1.61 5.31
N ARG A 96 -12.64 1.22 6.31
CA ARG A 96 -13.87 1.91 6.65
C ARG A 96 -13.96 2.01 8.16
N LYS A 97 -14.18 3.22 8.64
CA LYS A 97 -14.32 3.49 10.07
C LYS A 97 -15.78 3.82 10.36
N LYS A 98 -16.37 3.07 11.29
CA LYS A 98 -17.75 3.32 11.72
C LYS A 98 -17.78 3.29 13.23
N GLY A 99 -18.01 4.46 13.85
CA GLY A 99 -18.05 4.54 15.29
C GLY A 99 -16.78 4.01 15.93
N LYS A 100 -16.92 2.95 16.72
CA LYS A 100 -15.80 2.37 17.46
C LYS A 100 -15.19 1.15 16.79
N VAL A 101 -15.46 0.93 15.51
CA VAL A 101 -14.90 -0.21 14.80
C VAL A 101 -14.22 0.23 13.53
N VAL A 102 -13.23 -0.56 13.10
CA VAL A 102 -12.52 -0.39 11.84
C VAL A 102 -12.71 -1.66 11.04
N ALA A 103 -13.27 -1.52 9.84
CA ALA A 103 -13.41 -2.64 8.91
C ALA A 103 -12.32 -2.57 7.87
N LEU A 104 -11.69 -3.70 7.62
CA LEU A 104 -10.68 -3.86 6.57
C LEU A 104 -11.25 -4.80 5.53
N GLU A 105 -11.55 -4.25 4.36
CA GLU A 105 -12.24 -4.96 3.29
C GLU A 105 -11.26 -5.34 2.18
N SER A 106 -11.33 -6.59 1.75
CA SER A 106 -10.69 -7.00 0.52
C SER A 106 -11.55 -6.57 -0.67
N ALA A 107 -10.94 -6.35 -1.81
CA ALA A 107 -11.66 -6.14 -3.06
C ALA A 107 -11.73 -7.47 -3.81
N ASN A 108 -12.36 -8.45 -3.17
CA ASN A 108 -12.54 -9.79 -3.70
C ASN A 108 -13.58 -10.49 -2.83
N LYS A 109 -14.67 -10.94 -3.45
CA LYS A 109 -15.80 -11.56 -2.74
C LYS A 109 -15.43 -12.83 -1.99
N ARG A 110 -14.33 -13.46 -2.34
CA ARG A 110 -13.88 -14.69 -1.71
C ARG A 110 -13.24 -14.47 -0.34
N TYR A 111 -12.98 -13.20 0.01
CA TYR A 111 -12.35 -12.83 1.27
C TYR A 111 -13.35 -12.13 2.17
N GLU A 112 -13.35 -12.48 3.44
CA GLU A 112 -14.23 -11.85 4.41
C GLU A 112 -13.69 -10.50 4.87
N THR A 113 -14.60 -9.57 5.13
CA THR A 113 -14.25 -8.31 5.77
C THR A 113 -13.89 -8.59 7.22
N LYS A 114 -12.77 -8.03 7.67
CA LYS A 114 -12.31 -8.20 9.05
C LYS A 114 -12.60 -6.92 9.82
N ILE A 115 -13.10 -7.11 11.04
CA ILE A 115 -13.51 -6.00 11.92
C ILE A 115 -12.61 -5.98 13.15
N PHE A 116 -12.12 -4.80 13.48
CA PHE A 116 -11.20 -4.60 14.60
C PHE A 116 -11.61 -3.41 15.44
N GLY A 117 -11.19 -3.41 16.71
CA GLY A 117 -11.20 -2.19 17.51
C GLY A 117 -10.19 -1.20 16.95
N PRO A 118 -10.43 0.11 17.11
CA PRO A 118 -9.58 1.11 16.46
C PRO A 118 -8.14 1.13 16.97
N ASP A 119 -7.91 0.70 18.20
CA ASP A 119 -6.57 0.68 18.79
C ASP A 119 -5.71 -0.47 18.26
N ARG A 120 -6.29 -1.40 17.51
CA ARG A 120 -5.57 -2.53 16.95
C ARG A 120 -5.05 -2.27 15.54
N VAL A 121 -5.53 -1.21 14.88
CA VAL A 121 -5.24 -0.92 13.49
C VAL A 121 -4.46 0.39 13.37
N LYS A 122 -3.27 0.32 12.79
CA LYS A 122 -2.47 1.51 12.53
C LYS A 122 -2.24 1.64 11.04
N VAL A 123 -2.66 2.77 10.46
CA VAL A 123 -2.43 3.03 9.04
C VAL A 123 -0.95 3.34 8.84
N GLN A 124 -0.33 2.67 7.89
CA GLN A 124 1.07 2.89 7.53
C GLN A 124 1.20 3.77 6.30
N GLY A 125 0.21 3.75 5.44
CA GLY A 125 0.20 4.57 4.25
C GLY A 125 -1.06 4.35 3.43
N VAL A 126 -1.23 5.21 2.44
CA VAL A 126 -2.38 5.22 1.54
C VAL A 126 -1.91 4.96 0.12
N LEU A 127 -2.62 4.08 -0.58
CA LEU A 127 -2.34 3.78 -1.98
C LEU A 127 -2.52 5.04 -2.82
N VAL A 128 -1.50 5.39 -3.61
CA VAL A 128 -1.58 6.55 -4.49
C VAL A 128 -1.40 6.18 -5.96
N SER A 129 -0.77 5.04 -6.25
CA SER A 129 -0.51 4.66 -7.64
C SER A 129 -0.23 3.17 -7.75
N LEU A 130 -0.25 2.68 -8.98
CA LEU A 130 0.01 1.29 -9.30
C LEU A 130 0.99 1.25 -10.47
N TYR A 131 1.98 0.39 -10.37
CA TYR A 131 2.91 0.14 -11.45
C TYR A 131 2.81 -1.31 -11.88
N ARG A 132 2.66 -1.53 -13.17
CA ARG A 132 2.57 -2.87 -13.75
C ARG A 132 3.46 -2.95 -14.98
N ASN A 133 4.28 -3.97 -15.01
CA ASN A 133 5.19 -4.18 -16.11
C ASN A 133 4.75 -5.41 -16.90
N PHE A 134 4.51 -5.23 -18.17
CA PHE A 134 4.15 -6.33 -19.08
C PHE A 134 5.41 -6.80 -19.78
N GLN A 135 6.07 -7.72 -19.17
CA GLN A 135 7.29 -8.24 -19.75
C GLN A 135 7.05 -9.50 -20.53
#